data_2f687a2678b08ee37643a436faca5cf3
#
_entry.id   2f687a2678b08ee37643a436faca5cf3
#
_cell.length_a   1.000
_cell.length_b   1.000
_cell.length_c   1.000
_cell.angle_alpha   90.00
_cell.angle_beta   90.00
_cell.angle_gamma   90.00
#
_symmetry.space_group_name_H-M   'P 1'
#
loop_
_entity.id
_entity.type
_entity.pdbx_description
1 polymer ?
#
loop_
_entity_poly.entity_id
_entity_poly.type
_entity_poly.pdbx_seq_one_letter_code
_entity_poly.pdbx_strand_id
1 'polypeptide(L)'
;LDLSYNALADFSAVATCAALQFLDVSNNVLPSLTGIGSLGALTELNGSYNQLTEVTGLGSCAALVKLNLSNNALTSMDDLATLTHVTEIDVSYNDILTIPDFPEDAALVTFNGCHNYFEDVSGLAGLNTLNYVYLDYNNITDINVLSTCINLIQVGVFQTNVSDASALLDMNVIVSYNPT
;
A
#
# COMPACT_ATOMS: atom_id res chain seq x y z
N LEU A 1 -20.68 4.42 -0.58
CA LEU A 1 -21.27 3.23 -1.18
C LEU A 1 -20.59 2.00 -0.60
N ASP A 2 -21.38 1.07 -0.07
CA ASP A 2 -20.90 -0.22 0.39
C ASP A 2 -21.54 -1.31 -0.48
N LEU A 3 -20.71 -2.08 -1.15
CA LEU A 3 -21.04 -3.23 -1.98
C LEU A 3 -20.26 -4.48 -1.54
N SER A 4 -19.71 -4.46 -0.33
CA SER A 4 -18.91 -5.57 0.20
C SER A 4 -19.72 -6.87 0.34
N TYR A 5 -19.00 -8.00 0.41
CA TYR A 5 -19.59 -9.33 0.60
C TYR A 5 -20.66 -9.70 -0.45
N ASN A 6 -20.36 -9.47 -1.73
CA ASN A 6 -21.22 -9.81 -2.85
C ASN A 6 -20.47 -10.70 -3.86
N ALA A 7 -21.02 -10.86 -5.05
CA ALA A 7 -20.41 -11.61 -6.15
C ALA A 7 -20.15 -10.69 -7.37
N LEU A 8 -19.71 -9.43 -7.10
CA LEU A 8 -19.41 -8.48 -8.17
C LEU A 8 -18.20 -8.98 -8.97
N ALA A 9 -18.38 -9.11 -10.28
CA ALA A 9 -17.34 -9.46 -11.24
C ALA A 9 -17.08 -8.32 -12.25
N ASP A 10 -17.86 -7.24 -12.21
CA ASP A 10 -17.74 -6.09 -13.10
C ASP A 10 -17.87 -4.78 -12.31
N PHE A 11 -16.90 -3.88 -12.53
CA PHE A 11 -16.81 -2.58 -11.86
C PHE A 11 -17.45 -1.44 -12.69
N SER A 12 -17.81 -1.67 -13.94
CA SER A 12 -18.17 -0.63 -14.92
C SER A 12 -19.30 0.30 -14.48
N ALA A 13 -20.32 -0.22 -13.78
CA ALA A 13 -21.43 0.59 -13.28
C ALA A 13 -20.97 1.55 -12.14
N VAL A 14 -20.07 1.11 -11.26
CA VAL A 14 -19.54 1.92 -10.15
C VAL A 14 -18.69 3.05 -10.69
N ALA A 15 -17.90 2.83 -11.74
CA ALA A 15 -17.04 3.81 -12.37
C ALA A 15 -17.80 5.06 -12.90
N THR A 16 -19.13 4.98 -13.05
CA THR A 16 -19.96 6.14 -13.46
C THR A 16 -20.33 7.09 -12.31
N CYS A 17 -20.07 6.70 -11.06
CA CYS A 17 -20.50 7.43 -9.87
C CYS A 17 -19.45 8.46 -9.41
N ALA A 18 -19.11 9.44 -10.23
CA ALA A 18 -18.00 10.40 -10.03
C ALA A 18 -18.03 11.21 -8.72
N ALA A 19 -19.17 11.26 -8.03
CA ALA A 19 -19.31 11.98 -6.75
C ALA A 19 -19.05 11.08 -5.51
N LEU A 20 -18.67 9.80 -5.70
CA LEU A 20 -18.34 8.91 -4.59
C LEU A 20 -17.11 9.42 -3.84
N GLN A 21 -17.23 9.49 -2.52
CA GLN A 21 -16.13 9.78 -1.60
C GLN A 21 -15.65 8.54 -0.86
N PHE A 22 -16.56 7.63 -0.55
CA PHE A 22 -16.28 6.36 0.12
C PHE A 22 -16.81 5.20 -0.72
N LEU A 23 -15.96 4.20 -0.96
CA LEU A 23 -16.32 2.99 -1.70
C LEU A 23 -15.74 1.75 -1.02
N ASP A 24 -16.61 0.84 -0.62
CA ASP A 24 -16.24 -0.52 -0.21
C ASP A 24 -16.78 -1.52 -1.23
N VAL A 25 -15.86 -2.22 -1.92
CA VAL A 25 -16.12 -3.33 -2.83
C VAL A 25 -15.40 -4.60 -2.38
N SER A 26 -15.00 -4.65 -1.11
CA SER A 26 -14.27 -5.80 -0.56
C SER A 26 -15.09 -7.09 -0.58
N ASN A 27 -14.41 -8.22 -0.52
CA ASN A 27 -15.05 -9.54 -0.50
C ASN A 27 -15.99 -9.76 -1.69
N ASN A 28 -15.45 -9.58 -2.89
CA ASN A 28 -16.11 -9.80 -4.17
C ASN A 28 -15.20 -10.67 -5.09
N VAL A 29 -15.49 -10.73 -6.37
CA VAL A 29 -14.69 -11.48 -7.36
C VAL A 29 -14.21 -10.58 -8.50
N LEU A 30 -13.94 -9.30 -8.20
CA LEU A 30 -13.50 -8.30 -9.18
C LEU A 30 -12.09 -8.63 -9.69
N PRO A 31 -11.90 -8.81 -11.02
CA PRO A 31 -10.58 -9.01 -11.60
C PRO A 31 -9.82 -7.70 -11.82
N SER A 32 -10.53 -6.57 -11.89
CA SER A 32 -9.97 -5.22 -12.06
C SER A 32 -10.91 -4.15 -11.53
N LEU A 33 -10.36 -2.94 -11.32
CA LEU A 33 -11.11 -1.71 -11.02
C LEU A 33 -11.13 -0.79 -12.25
N THR A 34 -11.28 -1.36 -13.45
CA THR A 34 -11.27 -0.59 -14.71
C THR A 34 -12.27 0.57 -14.66
N GLY A 35 -11.77 1.80 -14.89
CA GLY A 35 -12.56 3.02 -14.79
C GLY A 35 -12.52 3.73 -13.44
N ILE A 36 -11.83 3.19 -12.44
CA ILE A 36 -11.68 3.79 -11.10
C ILE A 36 -11.17 5.24 -11.17
N GLY A 37 -10.31 5.57 -12.13
CA GLY A 37 -9.77 6.92 -12.31
C GLY A 37 -10.80 8.00 -12.62
N SER A 38 -12.05 7.63 -12.96
CA SER A 38 -13.15 8.59 -13.10
C SER A 38 -13.74 9.06 -11.75
N LEU A 39 -13.40 8.37 -10.65
CA LEU A 39 -13.89 8.68 -9.30
C LEU A 39 -13.00 9.74 -8.62
N GLY A 40 -12.86 10.92 -9.22
CA GLY A 40 -11.96 11.97 -8.76
C GLY A 40 -12.26 12.54 -7.36
N ALA A 41 -13.45 12.30 -6.81
CA ALA A 41 -13.85 12.71 -5.46
C ALA A 41 -13.59 11.61 -4.40
N LEU A 42 -13.06 10.44 -4.79
CA LEU A 42 -12.88 9.31 -3.91
C LEU A 42 -11.79 9.59 -2.87
N THR A 43 -12.13 9.51 -1.59
CA THR A 43 -11.23 9.69 -0.46
C THR A 43 -10.86 8.39 0.23
N GLU A 44 -11.74 7.39 0.18
CA GLU A 44 -11.49 6.08 0.78
C GLU A 44 -11.94 4.96 -0.15
N LEU A 45 -11.04 4.00 -0.40
CA LEU A 45 -11.30 2.80 -1.18
C LEU A 45 -10.91 1.55 -0.38
N ASN A 46 -11.86 0.65 -0.22
CA ASN A 46 -11.61 -0.73 0.21
C ASN A 46 -11.93 -1.70 -0.94
N GLY A 47 -10.89 -2.20 -1.59
CA GLY A 47 -10.95 -3.24 -2.64
C GLY A 47 -10.35 -4.57 -2.20
N SER A 48 -10.20 -4.79 -0.89
CA SER A 48 -9.59 -6.01 -0.34
C SER A 48 -10.40 -7.28 -0.64
N TYR A 49 -9.76 -8.44 -0.57
CA TYR A 49 -10.41 -9.73 -0.80
C TYR A 49 -11.16 -9.78 -2.14
N ASN A 50 -10.42 -9.55 -3.23
CA ASN A 50 -10.89 -9.65 -4.60
C ASN A 50 -9.90 -10.51 -5.44
N GLN A 51 -9.95 -10.37 -6.75
CA GLN A 51 -9.04 -11.04 -7.70
C GLN A 51 -8.28 -10.01 -8.55
N LEU A 52 -8.00 -8.83 -7.97
CA LEU A 52 -7.34 -7.74 -8.68
C LEU A 52 -5.90 -8.13 -9.04
N THR A 53 -5.53 -7.95 -10.31
CA THR A 53 -4.19 -8.22 -10.82
C THR A 53 -3.40 -6.95 -11.12
N GLU A 54 -4.08 -5.79 -11.14
CA GLU A 54 -3.50 -4.48 -11.46
C GLU A 54 -4.20 -3.36 -10.71
N VAL A 55 -3.53 -2.21 -10.62
CA VAL A 55 -4.03 -0.97 -9.97
C VAL A 55 -4.25 0.16 -10.97
N THR A 56 -4.35 -0.16 -12.26
CA THR A 56 -4.44 0.81 -13.37
C THR A 56 -5.58 1.81 -13.16
N GLY A 57 -5.21 3.08 -13.21
CA GLY A 57 -6.13 4.23 -13.06
C GLY A 57 -6.25 4.75 -11.64
N LEU A 58 -5.77 4.03 -10.60
CA LEU A 58 -5.81 4.53 -9.22
C LEU A 58 -5.02 5.81 -9.02
N GLY A 59 -3.90 6.00 -9.74
CA GLY A 59 -3.11 7.22 -9.70
C GLY A 59 -3.89 8.49 -10.09
N SER A 60 -5.03 8.36 -10.78
CA SER A 60 -5.92 9.49 -11.11
C SER A 60 -6.88 9.87 -9.97
N CYS A 61 -6.99 9.06 -8.91
CA CYS A 61 -7.83 9.35 -7.75
C CYS A 61 -7.10 10.30 -6.77
N ALA A 62 -6.81 11.52 -7.22
CA ALA A 62 -5.94 12.45 -6.49
C ALA A 62 -6.46 12.88 -5.10
N ALA A 63 -7.74 12.70 -4.79
CA ALA A 63 -8.32 12.97 -3.48
C ALA A 63 -8.20 11.80 -2.49
N LEU A 64 -7.61 10.66 -2.91
CA LEU A 64 -7.56 9.45 -2.11
C LEU A 64 -6.67 9.63 -0.88
N VAL A 65 -7.20 9.27 0.29
CA VAL A 65 -6.54 9.37 1.60
C VAL A 65 -6.28 7.98 2.17
N LYS A 66 -7.22 7.04 2.01
CA LYS A 66 -7.08 5.67 2.51
C LYS A 66 -7.33 4.66 1.39
N LEU A 67 -6.40 3.73 1.27
CA LEU A 67 -6.44 2.68 0.26
C LEU A 67 -6.17 1.31 0.90
N ASN A 68 -7.13 0.40 0.77
CA ASN A 68 -6.95 -1.00 1.12
C ASN A 68 -7.17 -1.88 -0.11
N LEU A 69 -6.12 -2.57 -0.55
CA LEU A 69 -6.10 -3.55 -1.65
C LEU A 69 -5.54 -4.90 -1.19
N SER A 70 -5.56 -5.17 0.11
CA SER A 70 -5.03 -6.40 0.67
C SER A 70 -5.79 -7.64 0.17
N ASN A 71 -5.13 -8.79 0.18
CA ASN A 71 -5.72 -10.07 -0.24
C ASN A 71 -6.26 -10.02 -1.68
N ASN A 72 -5.34 -9.77 -2.62
CA ASN A 72 -5.57 -9.77 -4.06
C ASN A 72 -4.44 -10.54 -4.77
N ALA A 73 -4.30 -10.39 -6.07
CA ALA A 73 -3.25 -10.99 -6.89
C ALA A 73 -2.43 -9.90 -7.62
N LEU A 74 -2.18 -8.76 -6.96
CA LEU A 74 -1.42 -7.65 -7.53
C LEU A 74 0.04 -8.02 -7.68
N THR A 75 0.64 -7.75 -8.84
CA THR A 75 2.07 -7.97 -9.11
C THR A 75 2.87 -6.67 -9.17
N SER A 76 2.20 -5.51 -9.31
CA SER A 76 2.78 -4.17 -9.27
C SER A 76 1.83 -3.21 -8.54
N MET A 77 2.42 -2.11 -8.01
CA MET A 77 1.70 -0.99 -7.42
C MET A 77 2.21 0.36 -7.96
N ASP A 78 2.83 0.38 -9.13
CA ASP A 78 3.51 1.56 -9.70
C ASP A 78 2.58 2.78 -9.85
N ASP A 79 1.31 2.56 -10.20
CA ASP A 79 0.31 3.63 -10.33
C ASP A 79 0.06 4.40 -9.02
N LEU A 80 0.37 3.79 -7.87
CA LEU A 80 0.16 4.41 -6.55
C LEU A 80 1.21 5.49 -6.23
N ALA A 81 2.36 5.50 -6.91
CA ALA A 81 3.42 6.49 -6.70
C ALA A 81 2.95 7.94 -6.92
N THR A 82 1.88 8.15 -7.69
CA THR A 82 1.33 9.47 -7.98
C THR A 82 0.34 9.98 -6.92
N LEU A 83 0.00 9.15 -5.92
CA LEU A 83 -0.97 9.48 -4.87
C LEU A 83 -0.30 10.26 -3.72
N THR A 84 -0.13 11.57 -3.87
CA THR A 84 0.57 12.42 -2.89
C THR A 84 -0.24 12.67 -1.61
N HIS A 85 -1.56 12.52 -1.62
CA HIS A 85 -2.45 12.78 -0.48
C HIS A 85 -2.80 11.54 0.34
N VAL A 86 -2.44 10.35 -0.14
CA VAL A 86 -2.74 9.10 0.57
C VAL A 86 -1.93 9.02 1.86
N THR A 87 -2.60 8.74 2.98
CA THR A 87 -1.98 8.61 4.31
C THR A 87 -1.87 7.15 4.74
N GLU A 88 -2.72 6.29 4.23
CA GLU A 88 -2.75 4.87 4.58
C GLU A 88 -2.85 4.02 3.32
N ILE A 89 -1.87 3.13 3.13
CA ILE A 89 -1.86 2.12 2.06
C ILE A 89 -1.75 0.73 2.72
N ASP A 90 -2.68 -0.15 2.40
CA ASP A 90 -2.59 -1.57 2.70
C ASP A 90 -2.64 -2.37 1.38
N VAL A 91 -1.51 -2.99 1.03
CA VAL A 91 -1.35 -3.90 -0.11
C VAL A 91 -0.88 -5.28 0.35
N SER A 92 -1.10 -5.61 1.62
CA SER A 92 -0.69 -6.90 2.18
C SER A 92 -1.36 -8.08 1.50
N TYR A 93 -0.73 -9.26 1.55
CA TYR A 93 -1.23 -10.47 0.91
C TYR A 93 -1.49 -10.29 -0.58
N ASN A 94 -0.43 -9.96 -1.32
CA ASN A 94 -0.38 -9.83 -2.76
C ASN A 94 0.90 -10.50 -3.31
N ASP A 95 1.17 -10.32 -4.60
CA ASP A 95 2.35 -10.87 -5.30
C ASP A 95 3.30 -9.76 -5.78
N ILE A 96 3.36 -8.62 -5.05
CA ILE A 96 4.10 -7.42 -5.46
C ILE A 96 5.61 -7.61 -5.22
N LEU A 97 6.43 -7.22 -6.21
CA LEU A 97 7.88 -7.37 -6.17
C LEU A 97 8.61 -6.09 -5.73
N THR A 98 8.07 -4.92 -6.07
CA THR A 98 8.74 -3.63 -5.88
C THR A 98 7.81 -2.59 -5.28
N ILE A 99 8.37 -1.75 -4.42
CA ILE A 99 7.72 -0.53 -3.92
C ILE A 99 8.16 0.61 -4.85
N PRO A 100 7.24 1.32 -5.52
CA PRO A 100 7.60 2.43 -6.39
C PRO A 100 8.16 3.60 -5.57
N ASP A 101 8.95 4.46 -6.21
CA ASP A 101 9.46 5.67 -5.60
C ASP A 101 8.31 6.64 -5.31
N PHE A 102 7.90 6.76 -4.05
CA PHE A 102 6.98 7.80 -3.64
C PHE A 102 7.70 9.15 -3.59
N PRO A 103 7.04 10.25 -4.01
CA PRO A 103 7.64 11.57 -3.91
C PRO A 103 7.85 11.99 -2.45
N GLU A 104 8.90 12.77 -2.17
CA GLU A 104 9.28 13.19 -0.80
C GLU A 104 8.16 13.98 -0.07
N ASP A 105 7.25 14.60 -0.82
CA ASP A 105 6.09 15.33 -0.30
C ASP A 105 4.82 14.47 -0.15
N ALA A 106 4.91 13.16 -0.39
CA ALA A 106 3.80 12.24 -0.14
C ALA A 106 3.39 12.27 1.34
N ALA A 107 2.07 12.29 1.58
CA ALA A 107 1.50 12.37 2.92
C ALA A 107 1.44 11.02 3.65
N LEU A 108 2.12 9.99 3.15
CA LEU A 108 2.03 8.61 3.63
C LEU A 108 2.49 8.50 5.10
N VAL A 109 1.61 8.01 5.95
CA VAL A 109 1.83 7.80 7.40
C VAL A 109 1.97 6.32 7.73
N THR A 110 1.16 5.47 7.08
CA THR A 110 1.15 4.03 7.31
C THR A 110 1.24 3.29 6.00
N PHE A 111 2.23 2.41 5.88
CA PHE A 111 2.39 1.48 4.77
C PHE A 111 2.35 0.03 5.29
N ASN A 112 1.41 -0.75 4.81
CA ASN A 112 1.33 -2.19 5.07
C ASN A 112 1.54 -2.98 3.76
N GLY A 113 2.69 -3.59 3.65
CA GLY A 113 3.10 -4.47 2.55
C GLY A 113 3.42 -5.89 3.00
N CYS A 114 2.89 -6.36 4.14
CA CYS A 114 3.13 -7.72 4.65
C CYS A 114 2.71 -8.79 3.62
N HIS A 115 3.40 -9.94 3.64
CA HIS A 115 3.08 -11.06 2.75
C HIS A 115 3.05 -10.64 1.27
N ASN A 116 4.22 -10.24 0.78
CA ASN A 116 4.52 -9.94 -0.63
C ASN A 116 5.90 -10.52 -0.98
N TYR A 117 6.50 -10.08 -2.07
CA TYR A 117 7.83 -10.52 -2.51
C TYR A 117 8.84 -9.36 -2.58
N PHE A 118 8.68 -8.32 -1.76
CA PHE A 118 9.60 -7.19 -1.74
C PHE A 118 11.02 -7.64 -1.39
N GLU A 119 12.00 -7.18 -2.17
CA GLU A 119 13.43 -7.35 -1.91
C GLU A 119 14.09 -6.04 -1.49
N ASP A 120 13.53 -4.89 -1.92
CA ASP A 120 14.03 -3.54 -1.69
C ASP A 120 12.90 -2.64 -1.16
N VAL A 121 13.27 -1.71 -0.28
CA VAL A 121 12.38 -0.73 0.35
C VAL A 121 12.76 0.72 0.03
N SER A 122 13.65 0.91 -0.95
CA SER A 122 14.15 2.24 -1.36
C SER A 122 13.04 3.20 -1.79
N GLY A 123 11.94 2.70 -2.34
CA GLY A 123 10.77 3.49 -2.72
C GLY A 123 10.10 4.24 -1.56
N LEU A 124 10.43 3.91 -0.31
CA LEU A 124 9.96 4.61 0.89
C LEU A 124 10.96 5.64 1.44
N ALA A 125 12.11 5.83 0.77
CA ALA A 125 13.18 6.70 1.25
C ALA A 125 12.72 8.17 1.41
N GLY A 126 13.12 8.81 2.48
CA GLY A 126 12.91 10.25 2.69
C GLY A 126 11.48 10.67 3.01
N LEU A 127 10.54 9.72 3.16
CA LEU A 127 9.15 10.03 3.49
C LEU A 127 9.04 10.52 4.94
N ASN A 128 9.07 11.82 5.15
CA ASN A 128 9.10 12.45 6.47
C ASN A 128 7.77 12.34 7.25
N THR A 129 6.67 11.98 6.59
CA THR A 129 5.37 11.73 7.23
C THR A 129 5.20 10.29 7.70
N LEU A 130 6.08 9.36 7.24
CA LEU A 130 5.95 7.94 7.46
C LEU A 130 6.27 7.59 8.93
N ASN A 131 5.29 6.99 9.62
CA ASN A 131 5.40 6.57 11.02
C ASN A 131 5.40 5.06 11.18
N TYR A 132 4.62 4.34 10.38
CA TYR A 132 4.42 2.90 10.53
C TYR A 132 4.66 2.18 9.22
N VAL A 133 5.57 1.20 9.23
CA VAL A 133 5.90 0.36 8.08
C VAL A 133 5.81 -1.11 8.48
N TYR A 134 4.94 -1.86 7.83
CA TYR A 134 4.77 -3.29 8.05
C TYR A 134 5.13 -4.04 6.78
N LEU A 135 6.18 -4.86 6.86
CA LEU A 135 6.79 -5.57 5.74
C LEU A 135 7.09 -7.04 6.10
N ASP A 136 6.41 -7.56 7.11
CA ASP A 136 6.59 -8.94 7.55
C ASP A 136 6.34 -9.92 6.40
N TYR A 137 7.05 -11.06 6.38
CA TYR A 137 6.91 -12.08 5.34
C TYR A 137 7.20 -11.55 3.93
N ASN A 138 8.40 -11.01 3.75
CA ASN A 138 8.96 -10.53 2.47
C ASN A 138 10.41 -11.04 2.30
N ASN A 139 11.03 -10.76 1.17
CA ASN A 139 12.40 -11.17 0.85
C ASN A 139 13.47 -10.10 1.17
N ILE A 140 13.12 -9.08 1.95
CA ILE A 140 13.96 -7.91 2.25
C ILE A 140 15.21 -8.34 3.00
N THR A 141 16.36 -7.80 2.62
CA THR A 141 17.67 -8.03 3.25
C THR A 141 18.23 -6.80 3.94
N ASP A 142 17.89 -5.59 3.47
CA ASP A 142 18.37 -4.31 3.98
C ASP A 142 17.22 -3.32 4.16
N ILE A 143 17.17 -2.67 5.33
CA ILE A 143 16.18 -1.64 5.68
C ILE A 143 16.84 -0.31 6.10
N ASN A 144 18.15 -0.18 5.92
CA ASN A 144 18.88 1.00 6.40
C ASN A 144 18.39 2.29 5.75
N VAL A 145 17.87 2.24 4.51
CA VAL A 145 17.29 3.39 3.82
C VAL A 145 16.11 4.02 4.59
N LEU A 146 15.38 3.22 5.39
CA LEU A 146 14.28 3.73 6.21
C LEU A 146 14.75 4.68 7.33
N SER A 147 16.06 4.72 7.64
CA SER A 147 16.64 5.73 8.55
C SER A 147 16.52 7.15 8.02
N THR A 148 16.23 7.34 6.74
CA THR A 148 15.93 8.65 6.14
C THR A 148 14.52 9.15 6.46
N CYS A 149 13.63 8.28 6.97
CA CYS A 149 12.26 8.61 7.39
C CYS A 149 12.27 9.10 8.84
N ILE A 150 12.54 10.38 9.06
CA ILE A 150 12.89 10.97 10.37
C ILE A 150 11.79 10.89 11.45
N ASN A 151 10.54 10.65 11.06
CA ASN A 151 9.41 10.50 11.99
C ASN A 151 8.94 9.05 12.15
N LEU A 152 9.75 8.08 11.69
CA LEU A 152 9.43 6.67 11.78
C LEU A 152 9.34 6.22 13.25
N ILE A 153 8.29 5.49 13.59
CA ILE A 153 8.01 5.01 14.95
C ILE A 153 8.17 3.48 15.03
N GLN A 154 7.67 2.76 14.03
CA GLN A 154 7.68 1.31 14.04
C GLN A 154 7.92 0.72 12.65
N VAL A 155 8.75 -0.32 12.61
CA VAL A 155 9.00 -1.16 11.43
C VAL A 155 8.80 -2.63 11.79
N GLY A 156 7.94 -3.33 11.06
CA GLY A 156 7.75 -4.77 11.11
C GLY A 156 8.47 -5.42 9.93
N VAL A 157 9.44 -6.31 10.19
CA VAL A 157 10.17 -7.10 9.20
C VAL A 157 10.35 -8.55 9.70
N PHE A 158 9.35 -9.06 10.41
CA PHE A 158 9.36 -10.44 10.88
C PHE A 158 9.30 -11.41 9.67
N GLN A 159 10.03 -12.53 9.74
CA GLN A 159 10.11 -13.49 8.62
C GLN A 159 10.54 -12.83 7.30
N THR A 160 11.58 -11.98 7.40
CA THR A 160 12.36 -11.46 6.27
C THR A 160 13.81 -11.97 6.38
N ASN A 161 14.68 -11.50 5.50
CA ASN A 161 16.12 -11.82 5.50
C ASN A 161 16.97 -10.67 6.10
N VAL A 162 16.36 -9.73 6.82
CA VAL A 162 17.07 -8.62 7.48
C VAL A 162 17.93 -9.16 8.62
N SER A 163 19.22 -8.87 8.57
CA SER A 163 20.22 -9.27 9.59
C SER A 163 20.74 -8.10 10.43
N ASP A 164 20.56 -6.86 9.96
CA ASP A 164 21.00 -5.65 10.65
C ASP A 164 19.90 -4.57 10.60
N ALA A 165 19.53 -4.07 11.77
CA ALA A 165 18.57 -2.97 11.96
C ALA A 165 19.18 -1.84 12.80
N SER A 166 20.50 -1.80 12.97
CA SER A 166 21.18 -0.87 13.89
C SER A 166 20.86 0.60 13.59
N ALA A 167 20.80 0.99 12.32
CA ALA A 167 20.48 2.36 11.92
C ALA A 167 19.10 2.85 12.41
N LEU A 168 18.11 1.94 12.50
CA LEU A 168 16.77 2.27 13.02
C LEU A 168 16.73 2.24 14.55
N LEU A 169 17.44 1.31 15.17
CA LEU A 169 17.53 1.23 16.63
C LEU A 169 18.18 2.48 17.23
N ASP A 170 19.17 3.05 16.57
CA ASP A 170 19.83 4.31 16.94
C ASP A 170 18.86 5.52 16.91
N MET A 171 17.77 5.42 16.13
CA MET A 171 16.69 6.42 16.08
C MET A 171 15.58 6.17 17.10
N ASN A 172 15.70 5.15 17.95
CA ASN A 172 14.66 4.66 18.87
C ASN A 172 13.38 4.16 18.16
N VAL A 173 13.51 3.67 16.92
CA VAL A 173 12.41 3.03 16.18
C VAL A 173 12.18 1.64 16.76
N ILE A 174 10.90 1.27 16.92
CA ILE A 174 10.53 -0.09 17.32
C ILE A 174 10.67 -0.99 16.09
N VAL A 175 11.61 -1.93 16.12
CA VAL A 175 11.81 -2.87 15.02
C VAL A 175 11.46 -4.29 15.48
N SER A 176 10.49 -4.92 14.81
CA SER A 176 10.20 -6.35 14.99
C SER A 176 10.84 -7.15 13.86
N TYR A 177 11.90 -7.92 14.16
CA TYR A 177 12.59 -8.78 13.21
C TYR A 177 13.03 -10.07 13.88
N ASN A 178 13.41 -11.09 13.09
CA ASN A 178 14.04 -12.29 13.60
C ASN A 178 15.57 -12.09 13.64
N PRO A 179 16.16 -11.84 14.80
CA PRO A 179 17.61 -11.85 14.91
C PRO A 179 18.10 -13.28 14.60
N THR A 180 18.99 -13.44 13.64
CA THR A 180 19.68 -14.70 13.31
C THR A 180 20.77 -15.02 14.32
#